data_ef8211e33771045f9034f7021efea804
#
_entry.id   ef8211e33771045f9034f7021efea804
#
_cell.length_a   1.000
_cell.length_b   1.000
_cell.length_c   1.000
_cell.angle_alpha   90.00
_cell.angle_beta   90.00
_cell.angle_gamma   90.00
#
_symmetry.space_group_name_H-M   'P 1'
#
loop_
_entity.id
_entity.type
_entity.pdbx_description
1 polymer ?
#
loop_
_entity_poly.entity_id
_entity_poly.type
_entity_poly.pdbx_seq_one_letter_code
_entity_poly.pdbx_strand_id
1 'polypeptide(L)'
;LDSLLAEDAKKFPDNSYRMYFTSNHDENSWNGTDLEMYGDNFQNFAVLSATIDGMPLVYSGQEAVLDKQLLFFEKDEIEWKDYALVDFYTDLLALNKRNEALWNGAHGANPMRISSPEGTYAYQRNKDDFGVYVGLNNTQMTQEISFPLEAGTIYKVYGMETVDYEATGNDVMSVPANSWVIVSTH
;
A
#
# COMPACT_ATOMS: atom_id res chain seq x y z
N LEU A 1 2.75 -4.65 -13.25
CA LEU A 1 2.58 -5.33 -11.96
C LEU A 1 1.83 -6.65 -12.13
N ASP A 2 0.69 -6.69 -12.81
CA ASP A 2 -0.11 -7.91 -13.00
C ASP A 2 0.69 -9.08 -13.58
N SER A 3 1.52 -8.81 -14.59
CA SER A 3 2.41 -9.84 -15.20
C SER A 3 3.42 -10.37 -14.19
N LEU A 4 4.00 -9.49 -13.37
CA LEU A 4 4.98 -9.87 -12.34
C LEU A 4 4.34 -10.75 -11.28
N LEU A 5 3.17 -10.38 -10.77
CA LEU A 5 2.43 -11.17 -9.79
C LEU A 5 2.04 -12.54 -10.35
N ALA A 6 1.60 -12.59 -11.61
CA ALA A 6 1.27 -13.84 -12.29
C ALA A 6 2.48 -14.75 -12.56
N GLU A 7 3.66 -14.18 -12.78
CA GLU A 7 4.92 -14.93 -12.92
C GLU A 7 5.40 -15.46 -11.56
N ASP A 8 5.32 -14.66 -10.51
CA ASP A 8 5.68 -15.06 -9.15
C ASP A 8 4.80 -16.23 -8.67
N ALA A 9 3.49 -16.18 -8.91
CA ALA A 9 2.56 -17.24 -8.57
C ALA A 9 2.88 -18.59 -9.27
N LYS A 10 3.56 -18.56 -10.41
CA LYS A 10 4.01 -19.78 -11.12
C LYS A 10 5.38 -20.26 -10.66
N LYS A 11 6.21 -19.35 -10.17
CA LYS A 11 7.63 -19.60 -9.88
C LYS A 11 7.86 -20.16 -8.48
N PHE A 12 7.01 -19.77 -7.53
CA PHE A 12 7.15 -20.13 -6.13
C PHE A 12 6.04 -21.09 -5.68
N PRO A 13 6.30 -21.98 -4.71
CA PRO A 13 5.26 -22.85 -4.13
C PRO A 13 4.12 -22.06 -3.50
N ASP A 14 2.91 -22.64 -3.47
CA ASP A 14 1.68 -21.99 -2.96
C ASP A 14 1.77 -21.51 -1.50
N ASN A 15 2.70 -22.08 -0.71
CA ASN A 15 2.94 -21.69 0.69
C ASN A 15 4.14 -20.76 0.86
N SER A 16 4.62 -20.14 -0.21
CA SER A 16 5.68 -19.13 -0.19
C SER A 16 5.07 -17.75 -0.16
N TYR A 17 5.55 -16.92 0.76
CA TYR A 17 5.11 -15.54 0.90
C TYR A 17 6.26 -14.59 0.58
N ARG A 18 5.99 -13.65 -0.33
CA ARG A 18 6.96 -12.63 -0.70
C ARG A 18 7.03 -11.57 0.40
N MET A 19 8.22 -11.05 0.64
CA MET A 19 8.39 -9.83 1.44
C MET A 19 8.49 -8.64 0.49
N TYR A 20 7.60 -7.67 0.68
CA TYR A 20 7.55 -6.45 -0.11
C TYR A 20 8.00 -5.25 0.71
N PHE A 21 8.72 -4.36 0.07
CA PHE A 21 9.27 -3.15 0.68
C PHE A 21 9.47 -2.07 -0.38
N THR A 22 9.57 -0.84 0.03
CA THR A 22 10.06 0.27 -0.79
C THR A 22 11.55 0.49 -0.58
N SER A 23 12.06 0.19 0.62
CA SER A 23 13.48 0.25 0.94
C SER A 23 13.90 -0.84 1.92
N ASN A 24 15.19 -1.13 1.97
CA ASN A 24 15.88 -1.97 2.96
C ASN A 24 17.34 -1.52 3.10
N HIS A 25 18.15 -2.25 3.87
CA HIS A 25 19.53 -1.88 4.11
C HIS A 25 20.43 -1.91 2.85
N ASP A 26 20.10 -2.74 1.86
CA ASP A 26 20.80 -2.76 0.58
C ASP A 26 20.30 -1.63 -0.33
N GLU A 27 18.98 -1.53 -0.51
CA GLU A 27 18.38 -0.55 -1.42
C GLU A 27 18.71 0.88 -1.00
N ASN A 28 18.54 1.22 0.27
CA ASN A 28 18.85 2.56 0.77
C ASN A 28 20.32 2.92 0.57
N SER A 29 21.23 1.99 0.86
CA SER A 29 22.68 2.29 0.81
C SER A 29 23.24 2.34 -0.62
N TRP A 30 22.64 1.59 -1.57
CA TRP A 30 23.21 1.43 -2.91
C TRP A 30 22.40 2.09 -4.02
N ASN A 31 21.09 2.18 -3.87
CA ASN A 31 20.19 2.61 -4.94
C ASN A 31 19.51 3.95 -4.67
N GLY A 32 19.43 4.39 -3.43
CA GLY A 32 18.86 5.69 -3.08
C GLY A 32 17.82 5.65 -1.96
N THR A 33 17.36 6.83 -1.59
CA THR A 33 16.25 7.01 -0.66
C THR A 33 14.91 6.75 -1.34
N ASP A 34 13.83 6.57 -0.58
CA ASP A 34 12.48 6.42 -1.14
C ASP A 34 12.10 7.62 -2.02
N LEU A 35 12.50 8.83 -1.62
CA LEU A 35 12.23 10.05 -2.40
C LEU A 35 13.01 10.08 -3.71
N GLU A 36 14.27 9.64 -3.72
CA GLU A 36 15.08 9.57 -4.94
C GLU A 36 14.56 8.50 -5.92
N MET A 37 14.08 7.35 -5.39
CA MET A 37 13.63 6.23 -6.21
C MET A 37 12.19 6.40 -6.73
N TYR A 38 11.29 6.94 -5.92
CA TYR A 38 9.86 6.98 -6.21
C TYR A 38 9.26 8.38 -6.31
N GLY A 39 10.03 9.41 -5.95
CA GLY A 39 9.54 10.80 -5.92
C GLY A 39 8.29 10.93 -5.05
N ASP A 40 7.34 11.73 -5.51
CA ASP A 40 6.08 11.99 -4.80
C ASP A 40 5.18 10.74 -4.64
N ASN A 41 5.48 9.66 -5.37
CA ASN A 41 4.71 8.41 -5.31
C ASN A 41 5.19 7.42 -4.24
N PHE A 42 6.16 7.76 -3.41
CA PHE A 42 6.75 6.79 -2.47
C PHE A 42 5.72 6.19 -1.49
N GLN A 43 4.73 6.97 -1.04
CA GLN A 43 3.64 6.44 -0.21
C GLN A 43 2.74 5.45 -0.96
N ASN A 44 2.50 5.65 -2.26
CA ASN A 44 1.73 4.71 -3.09
C ASN A 44 2.39 3.32 -3.09
N PHE A 45 3.71 3.27 -3.20
CA PHE A 45 4.46 2.01 -3.16
C PHE A 45 4.51 1.41 -1.76
N ALA A 46 4.54 2.21 -0.70
CA ALA A 46 4.41 1.73 0.68
C ALA A 46 3.02 1.10 0.92
N VAL A 47 1.94 1.76 0.46
CA VAL A 47 0.57 1.21 0.49
C VAL A 47 0.50 -0.10 -0.29
N LEU A 48 1.04 -0.14 -1.51
CA LEU A 48 1.10 -1.36 -2.31
C LEU A 48 1.81 -2.49 -1.54
N SER A 49 2.98 -2.22 -0.97
CA SER A 49 3.77 -3.20 -0.22
C SER A 49 3.03 -3.79 0.97
N ALA A 50 2.19 -2.99 1.63
CA ALA A 50 1.44 -3.41 2.82
C ALA A 50 0.08 -4.03 2.53
N THR A 51 -0.45 -3.89 1.31
CA THR A 51 -1.82 -4.33 0.98
C THR A 51 -1.88 -5.39 -0.12
N ILE A 52 -0.81 -5.60 -0.87
CA ILE A 52 -0.68 -6.72 -1.81
C ILE A 52 -0.47 -8.05 -1.05
N ASP A 53 -0.64 -9.19 -1.72
CA ASP A 53 -0.44 -10.51 -1.10
C ASP A 53 1.05 -10.75 -0.83
N GLY A 54 1.45 -10.60 0.43
CA GLY A 54 2.83 -10.71 0.91
C GLY A 54 3.03 -10.11 2.29
N MET A 55 4.27 -10.08 2.74
CA MET A 55 4.65 -9.55 4.05
C MET A 55 5.28 -8.16 3.87
N PRO A 56 4.70 -7.09 4.43
CA PRO A 56 5.31 -5.77 4.37
C PRO A 56 6.56 -5.70 5.27
N LEU A 57 7.61 -5.04 4.77
CA LEU A 57 8.75 -4.63 5.55
C LEU A 57 8.85 -3.11 5.52
N VAL A 58 8.99 -2.51 6.69
CA VAL A 58 9.32 -1.09 6.86
C VAL A 58 10.76 -0.99 7.32
N TYR A 59 11.59 -0.29 6.56
CA TYR A 59 12.99 -0.06 6.92
C TYR A 59 13.10 1.12 7.90
N SER A 60 13.99 1.00 8.86
CA SER A 60 14.23 2.03 9.89
C SER A 60 14.45 3.41 9.28
N GLY A 61 13.68 4.38 9.71
CA GLY A 61 13.75 5.77 9.26
C GLY A 61 12.70 6.16 8.24
N GLN A 62 12.00 5.21 7.60
CA GLN A 62 10.92 5.54 6.67
C GLN A 62 9.80 6.34 7.34
N GLU A 63 9.48 6.05 8.61
CA GLU A 63 8.53 6.78 9.44
C GLU A 63 8.96 8.23 9.73
N ALA A 64 10.25 8.53 9.59
CA ALA A 64 10.83 9.87 9.75
C ALA A 64 11.20 10.51 8.39
N VAL A 65 10.75 9.93 7.27
CA VAL A 65 11.10 10.38 5.91
C VAL A 65 12.61 10.45 5.74
N LEU A 66 13.31 9.32 5.98
CA LEU A 66 14.77 9.26 5.85
C LEU A 66 15.18 9.61 4.41
N ASP A 67 15.70 10.81 4.23
CA ASP A 67 16.22 11.32 2.95
C ASP A 67 17.76 11.32 2.97
N LYS A 68 18.32 10.14 3.30
CA LYS A 68 19.76 9.92 3.39
C LYS A 68 20.08 8.47 3.07
N GLN A 69 21.07 8.27 2.20
CA GLN A 69 21.69 6.95 2.02
C GLN A 69 22.62 6.66 3.22
N LEU A 70 22.30 5.58 3.94
CA LEU A 70 23.11 5.16 5.09
C LEU A 70 24.37 4.44 4.60
N LEU A 71 25.48 4.67 5.32
CA LEU A 71 26.75 4.00 5.04
C LEU A 71 26.64 2.51 5.36
N PHE A 72 26.90 1.66 4.38
CA PHE A 72 26.65 0.21 4.51
C PHE A 72 27.62 -0.48 5.48
N PHE A 73 28.89 -0.12 5.46
CA PHE A 73 29.97 -0.78 6.23
C PHE A 73 30.41 0.00 7.47
N GLU A 74 29.82 1.15 7.74
CA GLU A 74 30.21 2.04 8.82
C GLU A 74 29.03 2.32 9.73
N LYS A 75 29.31 2.75 10.96
CA LYS A 75 28.27 3.25 11.85
C LYS A 75 27.74 4.57 11.25
N ASP A 76 26.44 4.61 10.98
CA ASP A 76 25.74 5.81 10.53
C ASP A 76 24.49 6.03 11.37
N GLU A 77 23.97 7.26 11.37
CA GLU A 77 22.87 7.67 12.22
C GLU A 77 21.68 8.09 11.37
N ILE A 78 20.47 7.67 11.81
CA ILE A 78 19.20 8.13 11.28
C ILE A 78 18.80 9.42 12.00
N GLU A 79 18.49 10.46 11.25
CA GLU A 79 17.94 11.70 11.82
C GLU A 79 16.45 11.54 12.09
N TRP A 80 16.10 11.26 13.33
CA TRP A 80 14.74 11.11 13.81
C TRP A 80 14.14 12.50 14.09
N LYS A 81 13.83 13.29 13.02
CA LYS A 81 13.37 14.67 13.20
C LYS A 81 11.90 14.76 13.59
N ASP A 82 11.02 14.52 12.66
CA ASP A 82 9.62 14.91 12.80
C ASP A 82 8.65 13.73 12.82
N TYR A 83 9.10 12.51 12.62
CA TYR A 83 8.24 11.31 12.51
C TYR A 83 6.99 11.53 11.65
N ALA A 84 7.17 12.28 10.55
CA ALA A 84 6.06 12.77 9.74
C ALA A 84 5.14 11.68 9.17
N LEU A 85 5.64 10.45 9.07
CA LEU A 85 4.89 9.31 8.55
C LEU A 85 4.59 8.24 9.62
N VAL A 86 4.78 8.52 10.91
CA VAL A 86 4.51 7.52 11.95
C VAL A 86 3.05 7.10 11.98
N ASP A 87 2.13 8.04 11.85
CA ASP A 87 0.69 7.75 11.83
C ASP A 87 0.31 6.99 10.56
N PHE A 88 0.86 7.37 9.41
CA PHE A 88 0.66 6.67 8.13
C PHE A 88 1.07 5.19 8.23
N TYR A 89 2.29 4.87 8.69
CA TYR A 89 2.74 3.48 8.84
C TYR A 89 1.99 2.75 9.95
N THR A 90 1.64 3.44 11.03
CA THR A 90 0.85 2.86 12.13
C THR A 90 -0.52 2.40 11.63
N ASP A 91 -1.25 3.25 10.92
CA ASP A 91 -2.57 2.93 10.38
C ASP A 91 -2.47 1.81 9.33
N LEU A 92 -1.49 1.90 8.43
CA LEU A 92 -1.29 0.93 7.36
C LEU A 92 -0.97 -0.48 7.90
N LEU A 93 -0.05 -0.58 8.85
CA LEU A 93 0.33 -1.86 9.46
C LEU A 93 -0.77 -2.39 10.41
N ALA A 94 -1.49 -1.49 11.10
CA ALA A 94 -2.65 -1.89 11.91
C ALA A 94 -3.77 -2.44 11.02
N LEU A 95 -4.03 -1.84 9.87
CA LEU A 95 -4.98 -2.34 8.88
C LEU A 95 -4.56 -3.73 8.38
N ASN A 96 -3.31 -3.89 7.94
CA ASN A 96 -2.76 -5.18 7.49
C ASN A 96 -2.94 -6.28 8.56
N LYS A 97 -2.72 -5.95 9.82
CA LYS A 97 -2.83 -6.90 10.93
C LYS A 97 -4.27 -7.29 11.25
N ARG A 98 -5.23 -6.35 11.22
CA ARG A 98 -6.61 -6.60 11.68
C ARG A 98 -7.55 -7.08 10.59
N ASN A 99 -7.31 -6.71 9.32
CA ASN A 99 -8.18 -7.11 8.22
C ASN A 99 -7.70 -8.43 7.60
N GLU A 100 -8.47 -9.51 7.81
CA GLU A 100 -8.08 -10.85 7.35
C GLU A 100 -7.95 -10.95 5.84
N ALA A 101 -8.63 -10.11 5.06
CA ALA A 101 -8.45 -10.10 3.61
C ALA A 101 -6.99 -9.80 3.20
N LEU A 102 -6.23 -9.08 4.04
CA LEU A 102 -4.82 -8.76 3.80
C LEU A 102 -3.83 -9.84 4.27
N TRP A 103 -4.30 -10.88 4.95
CA TRP A 103 -3.41 -11.95 5.38
C TRP A 103 -2.90 -12.78 4.18
N ASN A 104 -1.89 -13.61 4.42
CA ASN A 104 -1.20 -14.32 3.36
C ASN A 104 -1.83 -15.69 3.06
N GLY A 105 -1.77 -16.09 1.80
CA GLY A 105 -2.14 -17.41 1.29
C GLY A 105 -3.58 -17.75 1.65
N ALA A 106 -3.81 -18.98 2.17
CA ALA A 106 -5.14 -19.46 2.53
C ALA A 106 -5.82 -18.70 3.70
N HIS A 107 -5.04 -17.88 4.42
CA HIS A 107 -5.56 -17.07 5.53
C HIS A 107 -6.08 -15.71 5.07
N GLY A 108 -5.78 -15.29 3.86
CA GLY A 108 -6.20 -14.03 3.27
C GLY A 108 -6.94 -14.21 1.95
N ALA A 109 -6.91 -13.19 1.11
CA ALA A 109 -7.50 -13.19 -0.22
C ALA A 109 -6.48 -12.73 -1.27
N ASN A 110 -6.51 -13.34 -2.45
CA ASN A 110 -5.70 -12.87 -3.58
C ASN A 110 -6.15 -11.48 -4.05
N PRO A 111 -5.25 -10.62 -4.49
CA PRO A 111 -5.62 -9.35 -5.08
C PRO A 111 -6.34 -9.57 -6.42
N MET A 112 -7.47 -8.90 -6.57
CA MET A 112 -8.26 -8.88 -7.80
C MET A 112 -8.25 -7.47 -8.41
N ARG A 113 -7.81 -7.36 -9.63
CA ARG A 113 -7.73 -6.09 -10.36
C ARG A 113 -9.11 -5.44 -10.52
N ILE A 114 -9.20 -4.15 -10.27
CA ILE A 114 -10.35 -3.29 -10.59
C ILE A 114 -9.96 -2.43 -11.79
N SER A 115 -10.88 -2.25 -12.74
CA SER A 115 -10.68 -1.33 -13.85
C SER A 115 -10.55 0.10 -13.33
N SER A 116 -9.53 0.81 -13.78
CA SER A 116 -9.23 2.16 -13.32
C SER A 116 -8.58 2.98 -14.44
N PRO A 117 -8.55 4.32 -14.34
CA PRO A 117 -7.96 5.21 -15.34
C PRO A 117 -6.48 4.88 -15.62
N GLU A 118 -5.99 5.26 -16.80
CA GLU A 118 -4.58 5.12 -17.14
C GLU A 118 -3.69 5.87 -16.14
N GLY A 119 -2.54 5.28 -15.78
CA GLY A 119 -1.64 5.81 -14.76
C GLY A 119 -2.09 5.57 -13.32
N THR A 120 -3.24 4.89 -13.13
CA THR A 120 -3.70 4.42 -11.81
C THR A 120 -3.61 2.91 -11.70
N TYR A 121 -3.61 2.41 -10.46
CA TYR A 121 -3.68 0.98 -10.18
C TYR A 121 -4.69 0.74 -9.06
N ALA A 122 -5.76 -0.01 -9.35
CA ALA A 122 -6.78 -0.33 -8.36
C ALA A 122 -7.03 -1.83 -8.27
N TYR A 123 -7.24 -2.33 -7.05
CA TYR A 123 -7.54 -3.73 -6.78
C TYR A 123 -8.33 -3.89 -5.49
N GLN A 124 -8.88 -5.07 -5.30
CA GLN A 124 -9.59 -5.47 -4.09
C GLN A 124 -9.05 -6.79 -3.56
N ARG A 125 -9.18 -6.99 -2.25
CA ARG A 125 -8.99 -8.26 -1.56
C ARG A 125 -10.19 -8.47 -0.66
N ASN A 126 -10.95 -9.54 -0.88
CA ASN A 126 -12.17 -9.83 -0.13
C ASN A 126 -12.14 -11.25 0.39
N LYS A 127 -12.42 -11.43 1.69
CA LYS A 127 -12.51 -12.72 2.37
C LYS A 127 -13.59 -12.64 3.44
N ASP A 128 -14.61 -13.44 3.29
CA ASP A 128 -15.77 -13.48 4.20
C ASP A 128 -16.33 -12.04 4.40
N ASP A 129 -16.38 -11.55 5.62
CA ASP A 129 -16.84 -10.19 5.95
C ASP A 129 -15.75 -9.11 5.82
N PHE A 130 -14.51 -9.51 5.49
CA PHE A 130 -13.38 -8.62 5.35
C PHE A 130 -13.19 -8.19 3.89
N GLY A 131 -13.17 -6.88 3.66
CA GLY A 131 -12.93 -6.29 2.35
C GLY A 131 -11.94 -5.14 2.42
N VAL A 132 -10.99 -5.11 1.50
CA VAL A 132 -10.07 -4.00 1.29
C VAL A 132 -10.00 -3.66 -0.18
N TYR A 133 -10.21 -2.40 -0.49
CA TYR A 133 -10.17 -1.84 -1.85
C TYR A 133 -9.10 -0.76 -1.88
N VAL A 134 -8.17 -0.84 -2.81
CA VAL A 134 -7.00 0.04 -2.90
C VAL A 134 -7.00 0.74 -4.25
N GLY A 135 -6.83 2.04 -4.24
CA GLY A 135 -6.61 2.87 -5.42
C GLY A 135 -5.32 3.67 -5.29
N LEU A 136 -4.42 3.51 -6.25
CA LEU A 136 -3.15 4.23 -6.34
C LEU A 136 -3.19 5.13 -7.59
N ASN A 137 -2.96 6.41 -7.40
CA ASN A 137 -2.87 7.38 -8.48
C ASN A 137 -1.42 7.85 -8.63
N ASN A 138 -0.74 7.38 -9.67
CA ASN A 138 0.62 7.78 -10.01
C ASN A 138 0.69 8.88 -11.07
N THR A 139 -0.44 9.57 -11.30
CA THR A 139 -0.51 10.68 -12.27
C THR A 139 -0.37 12.03 -11.57
N GLN A 140 -0.13 13.06 -12.36
CA GLN A 140 -0.02 14.46 -11.89
C GLN A 140 -1.39 15.17 -11.76
N MET A 141 -2.49 14.44 -11.88
CA MET A 141 -3.86 14.97 -11.80
C MET A 141 -4.72 14.10 -10.88
N THR A 142 -5.74 14.69 -10.30
CA THR A 142 -6.77 13.93 -9.59
C THR A 142 -7.45 12.94 -10.54
N GLN A 143 -7.66 11.71 -10.07
CA GLN A 143 -8.32 10.65 -10.81
C GLN A 143 -9.54 10.14 -10.04
N GLU A 144 -10.59 9.79 -10.77
CA GLU A 144 -11.79 9.18 -10.21
C GLU A 144 -11.70 7.65 -10.35
N ILE A 145 -11.69 6.95 -9.22
CA ILE A 145 -11.60 5.48 -9.16
C ILE A 145 -12.91 4.92 -8.62
N SER A 146 -13.57 4.06 -9.40
CA SER A 146 -14.81 3.39 -8.99
C SER A 146 -14.49 2.10 -8.24
N PHE A 147 -15.13 1.90 -7.09
CA PHE A 147 -15.03 0.68 -6.29
C PHE A 147 -16.37 -0.04 -6.20
N PRO A 148 -16.40 -1.37 -6.35
CA PRO A 148 -17.62 -2.18 -6.26
C PRO A 148 -17.99 -2.44 -4.79
N LEU A 149 -18.33 -1.38 -4.04
CA LEU A 149 -18.70 -1.48 -2.64
C LEU A 149 -20.13 -1.97 -2.48
N GLU A 150 -20.43 -2.64 -1.36
CA GLU A 150 -21.78 -3.09 -1.04
C GLU A 150 -22.61 -1.95 -0.45
N ALA A 151 -23.72 -1.62 -1.11
CA ALA A 151 -24.62 -0.54 -0.70
C ALA A 151 -25.14 -0.72 0.74
N GLY A 152 -25.11 0.35 1.51
CA GLY A 152 -25.55 0.36 2.91
C GLY A 152 -24.51 -0.16 3.91
N THR A 153 -23.35 -0.61 3.44
CA THR A 153 -22.23 -0.99 4.30
C THR A 153 -21.40 0.24 4.66
N ILE A 154 -21.02 0.34 5.93
CA ILE A 154 -20.12 1.39 6.42
C ILE A 154 -18.69 0.90 6.27
N TYR A 155 -17.90 1.64 5.52
CA TYR A 155 -16.47 1.42 5.32
C TYR A 155 -15.66 2.51 6.02
N LYS A 156 -14.44 2.17 6.38
CA LYS A 156 -13.43 3.15 6.73
C LYS A 156 -12.59 3.50 5.51
N VAL A 157 -12.51 4.77 5.18
CA VAL A 157 -11.71 5.30 4.07
C VAL A 157 -10.45 5.92 4.64
N TYR A 158 -9.30 5.49 4.17
CA TYR A 158 -7.98 6.01 4.48
C TYR A 158 -7.43 6.74 3.25
N GLY A 159 -6.84 7.89 3.46
CA GLY A 159 -6.27 8.75 2.44
C GLY A 159 -5.68 9.99 3.06
N MET A 160 -5.99 11.17 2.53
CA MET A 160 -5.60 12.45 3.15
C MET A 160 -6.19 12.60 4.56
N GLU A 161 -7.38 12.07 4.77
CA GLU A 161 -8.06 11.96 6.07
C GLU A 161 -8.65 10.57 6.22
N THR A 162 -8.81 10.11 7.45
CA THR A 162 -9.50 8.85 7.76
C THR A 162 -10.93 9.15 8.17
N VAL A 163 -11.90 8.65 7.38
CA VAL A 163 -13.34 8.91 7.59
C VAL A 163 -14.17 7.64 7.46
N ASP A 164 -15.34 7.63 8.11
CA ASP A 164 -16.35 6.61 7.87
C ASP A 164 -17.19 7.00 6.64
N TYR A 165 -17.49 6.02 5.80
CA TYR A 165 -18.19 6.21 4.54
C TYR A 165 -19.28 5.14 4.37
N GLU A 166 -20.53 5.55 4.19
CA GLU A 166 -21.63 4.64 3.86
C GLU A 166 -21.70 4.46 2.35
N ALA A 167 -21.53 3.24 1.88
CA ALA A 167 -21.49 2.92 0.46
C ALA A 167 -22.88 2.99 -0.19
N THR A 168 -22.91 3.44 -1.43
CA THR A 168 -24.13 3.59 -2.25
C THR A 168 -24.31 2.48 -3.29
N GLY A 169 -23.26 1.70 -3.56
CA GLY A 169 -23.19 0.68 -4.61
C GLY A 169 -22.72 1.22 -5.97
N ASN A 170 -22.50 2.53 -6.09
CA ASN A 170 -21.90 3.19 -7.25
C ASN A 170 -20.84 4.19 -6.77
N ASP A 171 -19.88 3.68 -6.03
CA ASP A 171 -18.96 4.49 -5.24
C ASP A 171 -17.73 4.88 -6.06
N VAL A 172 -17.50 6.17 -6.18
CA VAL A 172 -16.37 6.76 -6.88
C VAL A 172 -15.56 7.58 -5.87
N MET A 173 -14.28 7.26 -5.77
CA MET A 173 -13.34 7.98 -4.91
C MET A 173 -12.46 8.90 -5.75
N SER A 174 -12.43 10.17 -5.37
CA SER A 174 -11.55 11.18 -5.94
C SER A 174 -10.17 11.04 -5.30
N VAL A 175 -9.19 10.60 -6.06
CA VAL A 175 -7.82 10.34 -5.59
C VAL A 175 -6.89 11.42 -6.13
N PRO A 176 -6.31 12.28 -5.28
CA PRO A 176 -5.43 13.35 -5.72
C PRO A 176 -4.20 12.86 -6.51
N ALA A 177 -3.51 13.76 -7.18
CA ALA A 177 -2.25 13.47 -7.85
C ALA A 177 -1.24 12.84 -6.88
N ASN A 178 -0.48 11.85 -7.36
CA ASN A 178 0.58 11.16 -6.59
C ASN A 178 0.10 10.69 -5.21
N SER A 179 -1.15 10.18 -5.14
CA SER A 179 -1.77 9.83 -3.87
C SER A 179 -2.48 8.48 -3.96
N TRP A 180 -3.05 8.08 -2.86
CA TRP A 180 -3.70 6.78 -2.69
C TRP A 180 -4.99 6.90 -1.89
N VAL A 181 -5.82 5.87 -1.99
CA VAL A 181 -6.98 5.65 -1.14
C VAL A 181 -7.09 4.17 -0.79
N ILE A 182 -7.47 3.89 0.45
CA ILE A 182 -7.86 2.55 0.89
C ILE A 182 -9.27 2.63 1.45
N VAL A 183 -10.14 1.72 1.03
CA VAL A 183 -11.49 1.55 1.57
C VAL A 183 -11.57 0.18 2.22
N SER A 184 -11.97 0.09 3.49
CA SER A 184 -11.92 -1.15 4.28
C SER A 184 -13.18 -1.35 5.11
N THR A 185 -13.65 -2.59 5.22
CA THR A 185 -14.78 -2.96 6.10
C THR A 185 -14.44 -2.92 7.59
N HIS A 186 -13.17 -3.04 7.98
CA HIS A 186 -12.70 -3.14 9.38
C HIS A 186 -11.41 -2.40 9.63
#